data_7ad335514e903bca3bddc88230f4e92b
#
_entry.id   7ad335514e903bca3bddc88230f4e92b
#
_cell.length_a   1.000
_cell.length_b   1.000
_cell.length_c   1.000
_cell.angle_alpha   90.00
_cell.angle_beta   90.00
_cell.angle_gamma   90.00
#
_symmetry.space_group_name_H-M   'P 1'
#
loop_
_entity.id
_entity.type
_entity.pdbx_description
1 polymer ?
#
loop_
_entity_poly.entity_id
_entity_poly.type
_entity_poly.pdbx_seq_one_letter_code
_entity_poly.pdbx_strand_id
1 'polypeptide(L)'
;MENITLLSQNELAKITNHRSGEIKFGEKIITVPKDTDIVEFITNNEAKFVLFGIPEDIGVKANLGRIGAASAYDSALQSLANIQHNKFCKGSNLLVLGKLNVDELLEKAQNLDVNNKEHRKELFKLVEQLDIEVSHIVHQICNAGKIPIIVGGGHNNAYGNIKGLALAKGKPVNAINFDAHTDFRILEGR
;
A
#
# COMPACT_ATOMS: atom_id res chain seq x y z
N MET A 1 8.64 10.34 -4.08
CA MET A 1 7.91 9.51 -3.07
C MET A 1 8.07 10.11 -1.67
N GLU A 2 7.66 11.36 -1.50
CA GLU A 2 7.91 12.12 -0.25
C GLU A 2 7.04 11.65 0.93
N ASN A 3 5.85 11.12 0.65
CA ASN A 3 4.86 10.72 1.67
C ASN A 3 4.95 9.23 2.07
N ILE A 4 6.11 8.58 1.93
CA ILE A 4 6.34 7.21 2.40
C ILE A 4 7.14 7.23 3.69
N THR A 5 6.62 6.62 4.74
CA THR A 5 7.39 6.24 5.92
C THR A 5 8.11 4.93 5.61
N LEU A 6 9.42 5.03 5.36
CA LEU A 6 10.24 3.88 4.96
C LEU A 6 10.35 2.86 6.09
N LEU A 7 10.29 1.58 5.73
CA LEU A 7 10.61 0.48 6.63
C LEU A 7 12.14 0.34 6.72
N SER A 8 12.69 0.48 7.91
CA SER A 8 14.10 0.24 8.14
C SER A 8 14.41 -1.25 8.31
N GLN A 9 15.66 -1.63 8.02
CA GLN A 9 16.14 -3.01 8.25
C GLN A 9 16.03 -3.41 9.74
N ASN A 10 16.21 -2.45 10.65
CA ASN A 10 16.09 -2.70 12.08
C ASN A 10 14.63 -3.00 12.50
N GLU A 11 13.65 -2.31 11.93
CA GLU A 11 12.23 -2.58 12.19
C GLU A 11 11.82 -3.94 11.62
N LEU A 12 12.27 -4.27 10.40
CA LEU A 12 12.03 -5.57 9.80
C LEU A 12 12.64 -6.71 10.65
N ALA A 13 13.85 -6.52 11.15
CA ALA A 13 14.51 -7.50 12.02
C ALA A 13 13.74 -7.75 13.32
N LYS A 14 13.10 -6.73 13.90
CA LYS A 14 12.31 -6.87 15.15
C LYS A 14 11.08 -7.76 14.98
N ILE A 15 10.50 -7.82 13.78
CA ILE A 15 9.30 -8.62 13.49
C ILE A 15 9.64 -9.96 12.84
N THR A 16 10.90 -10.21 12.52
CA THR A 16 11.38 -11.46 11.91
C THR A 16 11.94 -12.40 13.00
N ASN A 17 11.31 -13.56 13.16
CA ASN A 17 11.76 -14.55 14.14
C ASN A 17 12.97 -15.32 13.60
N HIS A 18 14.00 -15.45 14.43
CA HIS A 18 15.16 -16.27 14.10
C HIS A 18 15.00 -17.69 14.63
N ARG A 19 15.32 -18.68 13.80
CA ARG A 19 15.39 -20.08 14.21
C ARG A 19 16.61 -20.75 13.62
N SER A 20 17.40 -21.42 14.45
CA SER A 20 18.59 -22.13 13.99
C SER A 20 18.27 -23.15 12.91
N GLY A 21 19.04 -23.15 11.81
CA GLY A 21 18.85 -24.04 10.68
C GLY A 21 17.76 -23.62 9.69
N GLU A 22 17.06 -22.52 9.92
CA GLU A 22 16.07 -21.95 9.01
C GLU A 22 16.43 -20.52 8.60
N ILE A 23 16.03 -20.13 7.40
CA ILE A 23 16.09 -18.74 6.94
C ILE A 23 14.66 -18.25 6.73
N LYS A 24 14.29 -17.19 7.44
CA LYS A 24 12.98 -16.56 7.27
C LYS A 24 12.97 -15.60 6.07
N PHE A 25 11.81 -15.40 5.51
CA PHE A 25 11.63 -14.53 4.35
C PHE A 25 12.09 -13.09 4.67
N GLY A 26 11.78 -12.58 5.86
CA GLY A 26 12.19 -11.27 6.35
C GLY A 26 13.71 -11.07 6.44
N GLU A 27 14.50 -12.12 6.64
CA GLU A 27 15.95 -12.04 6.63
C GLU A 27 16.55 -11.75 5.23
N LYS A 28 15.73 -11.88 4.18
CA LYS A 28 16.14 -11.69 2.78
C LYS A 28 15.38 -10.59 2.06
N ILE A 29 14.34 -10.03 2.66
CA ILE A 29 13.61 -8.85 2.14
C ILE A 29 14.59 -7.68 2.04
N ILE A 30 14.44 -6.91 0.97
CA ILE A 30 15.21 -5.71 0.71
C ILE A 30 14.42 -4.50 1.23
N THR A 31 15.09 -3.61 1.94
CA THR A 31 14.55 -2.31 2.37
C THR A 31 15.36 -1.17 1.74
N VAL A 32 14.77 0.00 1.59
CA VAL A 32 15.49 1.17 1.09
C VAL A 32 16.42 1.70 2.19
N PRO A 33 17.71 1.87 1.92
CA PRO A 33 18.62 2.47 2.89
C PRO A 33 18.25 3.92 3.18
N LYS A 34 18.57 4.36 4.40
CA LYS A 34 18.38 5.77 4.77
C LYS A 34 19.19 6.69 3.85
N ASP A 35 18.67 7.88 3.62
CA ASP A 35 19.32 8.95 2.82
C ASP A 35 19.60 8.55 1.34
N THR A 36 18.83 7.61 0.81
CA THR A 36 18.92 7.15 -0.59
C THR A 36 17.74 7.71 -1.39
N ASP A 37 17.97 8.09 -2.65
CA ASP A 37 16.86 8.37 -3.57
C ASP A 37 16.04 7.09 -3.81
N ILE A 38 14.77 7.14 -3.41
CA ILE A 38 13.88 5.97 -3.42
C ILE A 38 13.66 5.47 -4.85
N VAL A 39 13.43 6.38 -5.80
CA VAL A 39 13.11 6.02 -7.20
C VAL A 39 14.33 5.43 -7.87
N GLU A 40 15.49 6.02 -7.66
CA GLU A 40 16.76 5.52 -8.18
C GLU A 40 17.07 4.14 -7.59
N PHE A 41 16.90 3.97 -6.28
CA PHE A 41 17.12 2.68 -5.63
C PHE A 41 16.19 1.58 -6.16
N ILE A 42 14.88 1.86 -6.30
CA ILE A 42 13.93 0.92 -6.88
C ILE A 42 14.34 0.54 -8.30
N THR A 43 14.74 1.51 -9.12
CA THR A 43 15.08 1.30 -10.53
C THR A 43 16.31 0.39 -10.67
N ASN A 44 17.34 0.63 -9.87
CA ASN A 44 18.62 -0.07 -9.94
C ASN A 44 18.66 -1.38 -9.14
N ASN A 45 17.64 -1.67 -8.32
CA ASN A 45 17.57 -2.88 -7.52
C ASN A 45 17.09 -4.09 -8.34
N GLU A 46 17.57 -5.28 -8.02
CA GLU A 46 17.20 -6.52 -8.70
C GLU A 46 15.82 -7.08 -8.27
N ALA A 47 15.24 -6.61 -7.17
CA ALA A 47 13.92 -7.05 -6.73
C ALA A 47 12.88 -6.82 -7.83
N LYS A 48 12.04 -7.82 -8.05
CA LYS A 48 10.96 -7.76 -9.05
C LYS A 48 9.71 -7.08 -8.51
N PHE A 49 9.44 -7.26 -7.22
CA PHE A 49 8.24 -6.78 -6.55
C PHE A 49 8.57 -5.67 -5.58
N VAL A 50 7.71 -4.67 -5.50
CA VAL A 50 7.81 -3.58 -4.53
C VAL A 50 6.51 -3.52 -3.72
N LEU A 51 6.63 -3.76 -2.41
CA LEU A 51 5.50 -3.77 -1.50
C LEU A 51 5.44 -2.47 -0.69
N PHE A 52 4.24 -1.91 -0.56
CA PHE A 52 3.96 -0.84 0.40
C PHE A 52 2.57 -0.97 1.01
N GLY A 53 2.37 -0.34 2.15
CA GLY A 53 1.11 -0.31 2.87
C GLY A 53 0.34 0.99 2.70
N ILE A 54 -1.00 0.90 2.79
CA ILE A 54 -1.89 2.07 2.86
C ILE A 54 -2.73 1.92 4.13
N PRO A 55 -2.26 2.41 5.29
CA PRO A 55 -2.91 2.18 6.59
C PRO A 55 -4.05 3.18 6.83
N GLU A 56 -5.15 3.08 6.05
CA GLU A 56 -6.28 4.00 6.14
C GLU A 56 -7.63 3.28 6.16
N ASP A 57 -8.62 3.94 6.74
CA ASP A 57 -10.03 3.53 6.80
C ASP A 57 -10.98 4.64 6.33
N ILE A 58 -10.46 5.68 5.68
CA ILE A 58 -11.24 6.88 5.30
C ILE A 58 -12.33 6.51 4.31
N GLY A 59 -11.97 5.74 3.28
CA GLY A 59 -12.93 5.28 2.28
C GLY A 59 -13.97 4.31 2.86
N VAL A 60 -13.53 3.43 3.77
CA VAL A 60 -14.43 2.53 4.49
C VAL A 60 -15.45 3.32 5.32
N LYS A 61 -14.98 4.33 6.08
CA LYS A 61 -15.81 5.23 6.86
C LYS A 61 -16.79 6.01 5.96
N ALA A 62 -16.30 6.58 4.86
CA ALA A 62 -17.12 7.34 3.91
C ALA A 62 -18.26 6.50 3.30
N ASN A 63 -18.02 5.20 3.10
CA ASN A 63 -19.00 4.23 2.58
C ASN A 63 -19.83 3.55 3.70
N LEU A 64 -19.86 4.09 4.91
CA LEU A 64 -20.60 3.56 6.07
C LEU A 64 -20.16 2.12 6.45
N GLY A 65 -18.97 1.72 6.08
CA GLY A 65 -18.41 0.40 6.38
C GLY A 65 -17.82 0.31 7.78
N ARG A 66 -17.52 -0.92 8.20
CA ARG A 66 -16.83 -1.18 9.47
C ARG A 66 -15.33 -0.96 9.29
N ILE A 67 -14.76 -0.02 10.04
CA ILE A 67 -13.32 0.28 10.05
C ILE A 67 -12.50 -0.91 10.57
N GLY A 68 -11.18 -0.96 10.24
CA GLY A 68 -10.23 -1.99 10.66
C GLY A 68 -9.18 -2.32 9.59
N ALA A 69 -9.41 -1.91 8.33
CA ALA A 69 -8.50 -2.20 7.22
C ALA A 69 -7.13 -1.49 7.37
N ALA A 70 -7.05 -0.40 8.11
CA ALA A 70 -5.80 0.33 8.36
C ALA A 70 -4.71 -0.53 9.00
N SER A 71 -5.07 -1.56 9.78
CA SER A 71 -4.11 -2.45 10.46
C SER A 71 -3.60 -3.61 9.58
N ALA A 72 -4.13 -3.76 8.37
CA ALA A 72 -3.85 -4.94 7.53
C ALA A 72 -2.37 -5.03 7.12
N TYR A 73 -1.73 -3.89 6.81
CA TYR A 73 -0.33 -3.89 6.39
C TYR A 73 0.62 -4.45 7.45
N ASP A 74 0.52 -3.97 8.69
CA ASP A 74 1.44 -4.38 9.75
C ASP A 74 1.27 -5.88 10.05
N SER A 75 0.03 -6.39 10.08
CA SER A 75 -0.28 -7.80 10.27
C SER A 75 0.22 -8.68 9.12
N ALA A 76 0.04 -8.24 7.88
CA ALA A 76 0.49 -8.94 6.70
C ALA A 76 2.02 -8.97 6.61
N LEU A 77 2.69 -7.85 6.89
CA LEU A 77 4.14 -7.77 6.88
C LEU A 77 4.76 -8.69 7.94
N GLN A 78 4.21 -8.69 9.16
CA GLN A 78 4.67 -9.59 10.22
C GLN A 78 4.53 -11.06 9.82
N SER A 79 3.40 -11.43 9.23
CA SER A 79 3.16 -12.80 8.75
C SER A 79 4.12 -13.18 7.62
N LEU A 80 4.26 -12.29 6.62
CA LEU A 80 5.13 -12.47 5.47
C LEU A 80 6.61 -12.62 5.89
N ALA A 81 7.11 -11.79 6.81
CA ALA A 81 8.47 -11.84 7.29
C ALA A 81 8.83 -13.20 7.91
N ASN A 82 7.84 -13.92 8.45
CA ASN A 82 8.02 -15.17 9.18
C ASN A 82 7.76 -16.45 8.39
N ILE A 83 7.39 -16.37 7.11
CA ILE A 83 7.38 -17.55 6.24
C ILE A 83 8.81 -18.01 5.92
N GLN A 84 8.94 -19.24 5.46
CA GLN A 84 10.26 -19.80 5.15
C GLN A 84 10.77 -19.31 3.80
N HIS A 85 12.00 -18.79 3.77
CA HIS A 85 12.71 -18.50 2.53
C HIS A 85 13.17 -19.83 1.88
N ASN A 86 12.96 -19.98 0.58
CA ASN A 86 13.40 -21.13 -0.18
C ASN A 86 13.64 -20.77 -1.65
N LYS A 87 14.06 -21.76 -2.47
CA LYS A 87 14.37 -21.53 -3.88
C LYS A 87 13.18 -21.05 -4.75
N PHE A 88 11.95 -21.30 -4.32
CA PHE A 88 10.73 -20.89 -5.02
C PHE A 88 10.17 -19.57 -4.47
N CYS A 89 10.35 -19.33 -3.16
CA CYS A 89 9.89 -18.14 -2.47
C CYS A 89 11.09 -17.37 -1.90
N LYS A 90 11.64 -16.47 -2.72
CA LYS A 90 12.87 -15.73 -2.41
C LYS A 90 12.54 -14.35 -1.87
N GLY A 91 12.89 -14.06 -0.62
CA GLY A 91 12.72 -12.72 -0.03
C GLY A 91 13.49 -11.63 -0.79
N SER A 92 14.62 -11.96 -1.42
CA SER A 92 15.39 -11.04 -2.25
C SER A 92 14.67 -10.57 -3.53
N ASN A 93 13.57 -11.21 -3.93
CA ASN A 93 12.72 -10.72 -5.01
C ASN A 93 11.75 -9.62 -4.58
N LEU A 94 11.66 -9.34 -3.28
CA LEU A 94 10.77 -8.35 -2.69
C LEU A 94 11.54 -7.21 -2.06
N LEU A 95 11.24 -6.00 -2.50
CA LEU A 95 11.62 -4.76 -1.85
C LEU A 95 10.39 -4.24 -1.08
N VAL A 96 10.53 -3.96 0.20
CA VAL A 96 9.48 -3.35 1.01
C VAL A 96 9.82 -1.89 1.25
N LEU A 97 8.97 -0.99 0.75
CA LEU A 97 9.14 0.45 0.97
C LEU A 97 8.79 0.86 2.40
N GLY A 98 7.70 0.35 2.91
CA GLY A 98 7.09 0.79 4.15
C GLY A 98 5.63 1.12 3.94
N LYS A 99 5.15 2.23 4.47
CA LYS A 99 3.74 2.60 4.37
C LYS A 99 3.55 4.07 4.04
N LEU A 100 2.45 4.37 3.33
CA LEU A 100 2.04 5.73 3.04
C LEU A 100 1.75 6.46 4.36
N ASN A 101 2.29 7.67 4.50
CA ASN A 101 1.95 8.53 5.63
C ASN A 101 0.57 9.16 5.38
N VAL A 102 -0.40 8.74 6.17
CA VAL A 102 -1.79 9.19 6.09
C VAL A 102 -2.26 9.90 7.37
N ASP A 103 -1.35 10.20 8.29
CA ASP A 103 -1.67 10.68 9.63
C ASP A 103 -2.53 11.95 9.58
N GLU A 104 -2.17 12.94 8.76
CA GLU A 104 -2.95 14.17 8.60
C GLU A 104 -4.36 13.92 8.03
N LEU A 105 -4.48 12.97 7.09
CA LEU A 105 -5.78 12.62 6.51
C LEU A 105 -6.66 11.90 7.53
N LEU A 106 -6.07 11.00 8.32
CA LEU A 106 -6.77 10.28 9.39
C LEU A 106 -7.22 11.24 10.50
N GLU A 107 -6.38 12.19 10.92
CA GLU A 107 -6.73 13.21 11.90
C GLU A 107 -7.93 14.05 11.43
N LYS A 108 -7.90 14.54 10.19
CA LYS A 108 -9.04 15.26 9.59
C LYS A 108 -10.31 14.40 9.54
N ALA A 109 -10.17 13.12 9.15
CA ALA A 109 -11.29 12.20 9.04
C ALA A 109 -11.90 11.80 10.39
N GLN A 110 -11.10 11.83 11.48
CA GLN A 110 -11.53 11.35 12.81
C GLN A 110 -12.78 12.07 13.31
N ASN A 111 -12.84 13.38 13.14
CA ASN A 111 -13.90 14.24 13.66
C ASN A 111 -15.12 14.37 12.73
N LEU A 112 -15.12 13.71 11.57
CA LEU A 112 -16.21 13.77 10.61
C LEU A 112 -17.29 12.73 10.94
N ASP A 113 -18.53 13.18 11.13
CA ASP A 113 -19.69 12.31 11.37
C ASP A 113 -20.27 11.82 10.04
N VAL A 114 -20.31 10.51 9.85
CA VAL A 114 -20.83 9.86 8.64
C VAL A 114 -22.34 10.05 8.42
N ASN A 115 -23.09 10.40 9.46
CA ASN A 115 -24.51 10.71 9.36
C ASN A 115 -24.77 12.14 8.83
N ASN A 116 -23.76 13.01 8.89
CA ASN A 116 -23.82 14.36 8.36
C ASN A 116 -23.42 14.37 6.89
N LYS A 117 -24.29 14.86 5.98
CA LYS A 117 -24.06 14.89 4.55
C LYS A 117 -22.84 15.72 4.14
N GLU A 118 -22.59 16.86 4.79
CA GLU A 118 -21.44 17.70 4.47
C GLU A 118 -20.14 17.07 4.95
N HIS A 119 -20.12 16.41 6.12
CA HIS A 119 -18.97 15.66 6.59
C HIS A 119 -18.65 14.48 5.67
N ARG A 120 -19.65 13.79 5.10
CA ARG A 120 -19.38 12.77 4.09
C ARG A 120 -18.71 13.32 2.83
N LYS A 121 -19.13 14.50 2.36
CA LYS A 121 -18.45 15.17 1.24
C LYS A 121 -16.99 15.46 1.55
N GLU A 122 -16.68 15.88 2.79
CA GLU A 122 -15.29 16.07 3.22
C GLU A 122 -14.52 14.74 3.23
N LEU A 123 -15.11 13.66 3.73
CA LEU A 123 -14.48 12.33 3.66
C LEU A 123 -14.14 11.93 2.21
N PHE A 124 -15.05 12.17 1.26
CA PHE A 124 -14.77 11.90 -0.16
C PHE A 124 -13.60 12.74 -0.71
N LYS A 125 -13.47 14.01 -0.31
CA LYS A 125 -12.30 14.82 -0.70
C LYS A 125 -11.00 14.29 -0.13
N LEU A 126 -11.01 13.76 1.10
CA LEU A 126 -9.83 13.11 1.69
C LEU A 126 -9.47 11.84 0.91
N VAL A 127 -10.46 11.06 0.48
CA VAL A 127 -10.24 9.90 -0.41
C VAL A 127 -9.64 10.33 -1.74
N GLU A 128 -10.12 11.41 -2.36
CA GLU A 128 -9.55 11.95 -3.61
C GLU A 128 -8.07 12.36 -3.44
N GLN A 129 -7.70 12.95 -2.30
CA GLN A 129 -6.30 13.26 -1.99
C GLN A 129 -5.46 11.97 -1.87
N LEU A 130 -5.98 10.98 -1.17
CA LEU A 130 -5.33 9.67 -1.04
C LEU A 130 -5.12 9.00 -2.40
N ASP A 131 -6.13 9.03 -3.27
CA ASP A 131 -6.07 8.49 -4.63
C ASP A 131 -4.94 9.10 -5.47
N ILE A 132 -4.66 10.40 -5.31
CA ILE A 132 -3.56 11.09 -5.97
C ILE A 132 -2.23 10.51 -5.51
N GLU A 133 -2.01 10.41 -4.20
CA GLU A 133 -0.77 9.87 -3.61
C GLU A 133 -0.54 8.42 -4.03
N VAL A 134 -1.56 7.56 -3.89
CA VAL A 134 -1.48 6.16 -4.28
C VAL A 134 -1.15 6.01 -5.76
N SER A 135 -1.86 6.76 -6.62
CA SER A 135 -1.61 6.71 -8.08
C SER A 135 -0.20 7.13 -8.44
N HIS A 136 0.35 8.14 -7.75
CA HIS A 136 1.71 8.61 -7.96
C HIS A 136 2.76 7.56 -7.58
N ILE A 137 2.61 6.92 -6.42
CA ILE A 137 3.53 5.88 -5.95
C ILE A 137 3.51 4.67 -6.91
N VAL A 138 2.32 4.19 -7.27
CA VAL A 138 2.16 3.07 -8.19
C VAL A 138 2.74 3.40 -9.56
N HIS A 139 2.49 4.60 -10.07
CA HIS A 139 3.08 5.09 -11.32
C HIS A 139 4.61 5.02 -11.29
N GLN A 140 5.26 5.52 -10.23
CA GLN A 140 6.72 5.51 -10.12
C GLN A 140 7.28 4.08 -10.03
N ILE A 141 6.65 3.18 -9.26
CA ILE A 141 7.07 1.78 -9.16
C ILE A 141 6.96 1.08 -10.53
N CYS A 142 5.86 1.29 -11.24
CA CYS A 142 5.65 0.70 -12.56
C CYS A 142 6.62 1.27 -13.61
N ASN A 143 6.95 2.56 -13.58
CA ASN A 143 7.93 3.19 -14.46
C ASN A 143 9.34 2.65 -14.23
N ALA A 144 9.68 2.29 -12.98
CA ALA A 144 10.93 1.59 -12.66
C ALA A 144 10.94 0.12 -13.14
N GLY A 145 9.92 -0.33 -13.87
CA GLY A 145 9.81 -1.71 -14.38
C GLY A 145 9.47 -2.74 -13.32
N LYS A 146 9.02 -2.32 -12.13
CA LYS A 146 8.70 -3.21 -11.02
C LYS A 146 7.18 -3.48 -10.94
N ILE A 147 6.83 -4.53 -10.22
CA ILE A 147 5.44 -4.92 -9.96
C ILE A 147 5.07 -4.44 -8.55
N PRO A 148 4.15 -3.49 -8.38
CA PRO A 148 3.70 -3.07 -7.07
C PRO A 148 2.83 -4.15 -6.42
N ILE A 149 3.02 -4.35 -5.11
CA ILE A 149 2.15 -5.12 -4.23
C ILE A 149 1.69 -4.15 -3.16
N ILE A 150 0.37 -3.98 -3.05
CA ILE A 150 -0.24 -3.02 -2.12
C ILE A 150 -1.02 -3.81 -1.06
N VAL A 151 -0.85 -3.45 0.20
CA VAL A 151 -1.55 -4.09 1.31
C VAL A 151 -2.24 -3.06 2.17
N GLY A 152 -3.50 -3.30 2.46
CA GLY A 152 -4.29 -2.54 3.41
C GLY A 152 -5.02 -1.36 2.82
N GLY A 153 -5.73 -0.68 3.71
CA GLY A 153 -6.66 0.37 3.39
C GLY A 153 -8.00 -0.14 2.88
N GLY A 154 -8.89 0.80 2.64
CA GLY A 154 -10.19 0.52 2.05
C GLY A 154 -10.09 0.13 0.57
N HIS A 155 -11.16 -0.49 0.04
CA HIS A 155 -11.22 -0.86 -1.38
C HIS A 155 -11.19 0.35 -2.34
N ASN A 156 -11.46 1.56 -1.85
CA ASN A 156 -11.25 2.82 -2.59
C ASN A 156 -9.87 2.92 -3.22
N ASN A 157 -8.83 2.38 -2.58
CA ASN A 157 -7.45 2.38 -3.09
C ASN A 157 -7.27 1.66 -4.44
N ALA A 158 -8.23 0.81 -4.85
CA ALA A 158 -8.23 0.20 -6.17
C ALA A 158 -8.18 1.24 -7.30
N TYR A 159 -8.84 2.40 -7.13
CA TYR A 159 -8.80 3.47 -8.11
C TYR A 159 -7.38 4.03 -8.30
N GLY A 160 -6.71 4.40 -7.22
CA GLY A 160 -5.33 4.90 -7.27
C GLY A 160 -4.36 3.88 -7.88
N ASN A 161 -4.53 2.59 -7.55
CA ASN A 161 -3.73 1.50 -8.09
C ASN A 161 -3.88 1.35 -9.61
N ILE A 162 -5.12 1.29 -10.10
CA ILE A 162 -5.43 1.14 -11.53
C ILE A 162 -4.98 2.39 -12.29
N LYS A 163 -5.25 3.59 -11.76
CA LYS A 163 -4.84 4.85 -12.36
C LYS A 163 -3.31 4.97 -12.47
N GLY A 164 -2.58 4.64 -11.42
CA GLY A 164 -1.11 4.67 -11.42
C GLY A 164 -0.52 3.74 -12.47
N LEU A 165 -1.05 2.53 -12.61
CA LEU A 165 -0.63 1.59 -13.65
C LEU A 165 -0.98 2.10 -15.06
N ALA A 166 -2.19 2.65 -15.26
CA ALA A 166 -2.61 3.19 -16.54
C ALA A 166 -1.73 4.37 -16.98
N LEU A 167 -1.38 5.25 -16.06
CA LEU A 167 -0.44 6.35 -16.30
C LEU A 167 0.94 5.83 -16.73
N ALA A 168 1.49 4.85 -16.03
CA ALA A 168 2.78 4.25 -16.37
C ALA A 168 2.78 3.55 -17.75
N LYS A 169 1.64 2.99 -18.16
CA LYS A 169 1.48 2.34 -19.47
C LYS A 169 1.09 3.30 -20.59
N GLY A 170 0.68 4.52 -20.29
CA GLY A 170 0.18 5.51 -21.26
C GLY A 170 -1.10 5.05 -21.98
N LYS A 171 -1.85 4.13 -21.42
CA LYS A 171 -3.09 3.56 -22.00
C LYS A 171 -4.00 2.94 -20.93
N PRO A 172 -5.30 2.73 -21.24
CA PRO A 172 -6.19 1.95 -20.39
C PRO A 172 -5.64 0.55 -20.11
N VAL A 173 -5.90 0.04 -18.89
CA VAL A 173 -5.46 -1.28 -18.43
C VAL A 173 -6.66 -2.13 -18.06
N ASN A 174 -6.52 -3.46 -18.20
CA ASN A 174 -7.50 -4.39 -17.70
C ASN A 174 -7.30 -4.58 -16.18
N ALA A 175 -8.41 -4.73 -15.46
CA ALA A 175 -8.43 -5.06 -14.05
C ALA A 175 -9.25 -6.33 -13.82
N ILE A 176 -8.83 -7.13 -12.84
CA ILE A 176 -9.58 -8.29 -12.36
C ILE A 176 -9.87 -8.03 -10.89
N ASN A 177 -11.13 -8.14 -10.49
CA ASN A 177 -11.57 -8.04 -9.10
C ASN A 177 -11.95 -9.43 -8.58
N PHE A 178 -11.35 -9.84 -7.46
CA PHE A 178 -11.72 -11.04 -6.71
C PHE A 178 -12.42 -10.60 -5.43
N ASP A 179 -13.69 -10.33 -5.50
CA ASP A 179 -14.53 -9.83 -4.43
C ASP A 179 -15.89 -10.53 -4.42
N ALA A 180 -16.55 -10.58 -3.27
CA ALA A 180 -17.93 -11.08 -3.16
C ALA A 180 -18.96 -10.16 -3.86
N HIS A 181 -18.58 -8.91 -4.17
CA HIS A 181 -19.39 -7.90 -4.82
C HIS A 181 -18.76 -7.47 -6.14
N THR A 182 -19.58 -6.92 -7.04
CA THR A 182 -19.10 -6.42 -8.35
C THR A 182 -18.39 -5.07 -8.24
N ASP A 183 -18.67 -4.31 -7.18
CA ASP A 183 -18.22 -2.93 -6.93
C ASP A 183 -18.60 -1.90 -8.02
N PHE A 184 -19.42 -2.29 -8.98
CA PHE A 184 -20.01 -1.39 -9.93
C PHE A 184 -21.25 -0.74 -9.33
N ARG A 185 -21.07 0.45 -8.77
CA ARG A 185 -22.17 1.25 -8.19
C ARG A 185 -22.34 2.55 -8.97
N ILE A 186 -23.57 3.07 -8.92
CA ILE A 186 -23.86 4.47 -9.33
C ILE A 186 -23.11 5.37 -8.34
N LEU A 187 -22.53 6.46 -8.85
CA LEU A 187 -21.89 7.47 -8.02
C LEU A 187 -22.88 8.08 -7.04
N GLU A 188 -22.77 7.76 -5.77
CA GLU A 188 -23.59 8.32 -4.71
C GLU A 188 -22.84 9.49 -4.04
N GLY A 189 -23.49 10.66 -3.97
CA GLY A 189 -23.04 11.76 -3.13
C GLY A 189 -22.02 12.74 -3.73
N ARG A 190 -21.84 12.76 -5.04
CA ARG A 190 -21.13 13.84 -5.74
C ARG A 190 -22.04 14.98 -6.10
#